data_45172999d98cb314813644adac39a10b
#
_entry.id   45172999d98cb314813644adac39a10b
#
_cell.length_a   1.000
_cell.length_b   1.000
_cell.length_c   1.000
_cell.angle_alpha   90.00
_cell.angle_beta   90.00
_cell.angle_gamma   90.00
#
_symmetry.space_group_name_H-M   'P 1'
#
loop_
_entity.id
_entity.type
_entity.pdbx_description
1 polymer ?
#
loop_
_entity_poly.entity_id
_entity_poly.type
_entity_poly.pdbx_seq_one_letter_code
_entity_poly.pdbx_strand_id
1 'polypeptide(L)'
;MSTPADPVVIVSFARTPMGGFQGALAGAKATELGATAVKAAIERAGVSGDLVEQIFMGCVLPAGLGQAPARQAAVGAGLPLSVEATTVNKMCGSGMQAAIMAHDALAAGSAEIIVAGGMESMTNAPYLLTKHRSGARIGHDQMMDSMYLDGLEDAYTPGKLMGAFAEDSAATYQFGREAMDAYAVAGLAKAQKAVTSGAFAAEITPVTITTRKGVETVSQDEQPLKADAAKIPTLRPAFSRDGGITAANSSSISDGAAALVMTRESVAKRLGLPIVARVVSHAAHAHEPGLFTTAPVPAMRKALAKAGWAVADVDLFEVNEAFAVVAMIAQQELGIDPDKLNVNGGACALGHPIGASGARILCTLISALQARGGKKGLASLCIGGGEATAMAVELV
;
A
#
# COMPACT_ATOMS: atom_id res chain seq x y z
N MET A 1 18.21 -30.32 -18.65
CA MET A 1 17.91 -28.99 -19.21
C MET A 1 16.77 -28.45 -18.36
N SER A 2 16.97 -27.39 -17.58
CA SER A 2 15.87 -26.75 -16.86
C SER A 2 14.92 -26.15 -17.90
N THR A 3 13.64 -26.46 -17.80
CA THR A 3 12.59 -25.77 -18.59
C THR A 3 12.79 -24.26 -18.40
N PRO A 4 12.75 -23.43 -19.46
CA PRO A 4 12.79 -22.00 -19.31
C PRO A 4 11.70 -21.60 -18.29
N ALA A 5 12.06 -20.78 -17.32
CA ALA A 5 11.11 -20.30 -16.33
C ALA A 5 9.95 -19.59 -17.07
N ASP A 6 8.71 -19.95 -16.75
CA ASP A 6 7.51 -19.26 -17.23
C ASP A 6 7.23 -18.09 -16.26
N PRO A 7 7.66 -16.87 -16.59
CA PRO A 7 7.64 -15.78 -15.62
C PRO A 7 6.23 -15.37 -15.26
N VAL A 8 6.03 -14.95 -14.02
CA VAL A 8 4.77 -14.36 -13.57
C VAL A 8 4.72 -12.90 -14.00
N VAL A 9 3.60 -12.53 -14.60
CA VAL A 9 3.35 -11.21 -15.16
C VAL A 9 2.12 -10.56 -14.55
N ILE A 10 2.13 -9.24 -14.51
CA ILE A 10 0.98 -8.39 -14.20
C ILE A 10 0.37 -7.98 -15.53
N VAL A 11 -0.91 -8.30 -15.73
CA VAL A 11 -1.63 -8.00 -16.96
C VAL A 11 -2.50 -6.76 -16.85
N SER A 12 -2.87 -6.37 -15.65
CA SER A 12 -3.53 -5.09 -15.37
C SER A 12 -3.43 -4.70 -13.90
N PHE A 13 -3.80 -3.46 -13.64
CA PHE A 13 -3.90 -2.90 -12.29
C PHE A 13 -4.93 -1.78 -12.21
N ALA A 14 -5.46 -1.56 -11.02
CA ALA A 14 -6.30 -0.42 -10.70
C ALA A 14 -6.22 -0.10 -9.22
N ARG A 15 -6.43 1.17 -8.86
CA ARG A 15 -6.64 1.61 -7.48
C ARG A 15 -7.80 2.59 -7.37
N THR A 16 -8.38 2.70 -6.20
CA THR A 16 -9.26 3.82 -5.88
C THR A 16 -8.44 5.10 -5.67
N PRO A 17 -9.06 6.28 -5.69
CA PRO A 17 -8.49 7.43 -5.02
C PRO A 17 -8.18 7.10 -3.56
N MET A 18 -7.24 7.83 -2.95
CA MET A 18 -6.97 7.79 -1.51
C MET A 18 -7.83 8.84 -0.82
N GLY A 19 -8.67 8.43 0.12
CA GLY A 19 -9.44 9.30 1.00
C GLY A 19 -8.67 9.58 2.29
N GLY A 20 -8.81 10.78 2.83
CA GLY A 20 -8.30 11.10 4.16
C GLY A 20 -9.21 10.56 5.28
N PHE A 21 -8.73 10.63 6.51
CA PHE A 21 -9.52 10.23 7.69
C PHE A 21 -10.83 11.02 7.78
N GLN A 22 -11.95 10.30 7.86
CA GLN A 22 -13.30 10.88 7.82
C GLN A 22 -13.56 11.78 6.60
N GLY A 23 -12.83 11.52 5.51
CA GLY A 23 -12.85 12.33 4.29
C GLY A 23 -13.79 11.81 3.20
N ALA A 24 -13.39 12.01 1.96
CA ALA A 24 -14.22 11.76 0.78
C ALA A 24 -14.68 10.29 0.64
N LEU A 25 -13.94 9.32 1.17
CA LEU A 25 -14.28 7.91 1.12
C LEU A 25 -14.93 7.36 2.40
N ALA A 26 -15.24 8.22 3.38
CA ALA A 26 -15.78 7.79 4.68
C ALA A 26 -17.09 6.98 4.59
N GLY A 27 -17.87 7.19 3.53
CA GLY A 27 -19.13 6.47 3.31
C GLY A 27 -18.97 5.06 2.74
N ALA A 28 -17.75 4.63 2.37
CA ALA A 28 -17.47 3.33 1.79
C ALA A 28 -16.75 2.40 2.77
N LYS A 29 -17.17 1.14 2.83
CA LYS A 29 -16.45 0.10 3.58
C LYS A 29 -15.20 -0.33 2.81
N ALA A 30 -14.20 -0.89 3.52
CA ALA A 30 -13.01 -1.44 2.89
C ALA A 30 -13.35 -2.46 1.79
N THR A 31 -14.34 -3.32 2.01
CA THR A 31 -14.77 -4.35 1.06
C THR A 31 -15.41 -3.77 -0.22
N GLU A 32 -16.07 -2.63 -0.12
CA GLU A 32 -16.65 -1.91 -1.28
C GLU A 32 -15.56 -1.21 -2.10
N LEU A 33 -14.57 -0.61 -1.41
CA LEU A 33 -13.38 -0.06 -2.07
C LEU A 33 -12.59 -1.17 -2.77
N GLY A 34 -12.39 -2.30 -2.09
CA GLY A 34 -11.75 -3.49 -2.67
C GLY A 34 -12.47 -4.01 -3.90
N ALA A 35 -13.80 -4.14 -3.83
CA ALA A 35 -14.63 -4.56 -4.96
C ALA A 35 -14.48 -3.62 -6.18
N THR A 36 -14.43 -2.31 -5.93
CA THR A 36 -14.23 -1.30 -6.99
C THR A 36 -12.88 -1.46 -7.69
N ALA A 37 -11.79 -1.61 -6.91
CA ALA A 37 -10.45 -1.79 -7.47
C ALA A 37 -10.31 -3.13 -8.23
N VAL A 38 -10.84 -4.23 -7.67
CA VAL A 38 -10.82 -5.56 -8.27
C VAL A 38 -11.59 -5.57 -9.60
N LYS A 39 -12.82 -5.03 -9.61
CA LYS A 39 -13.65 -4.93 -10.81
C LYS A 39 -12.91 -4.19 -11.92
N ALA A 40 -12.37 -3.02 -11.61
CA ALA A 40 -11.66 -2.20 -12.59
C ALA A 40 -10.38 -2.89 -13.12
N ALA A 41 -9.64 -3.59 -12.26
CA ALA A 41 -8.45 -4.32 -12.68
C ALA A 41 -8.81 -5.45 -13.65
N ILE A 42 -9.89 -6.20 -13.39
CA ILE A 42 -10.37 -7.28 -14.27
C ILE A 42 -10.86 -6.71 -15.60
N GLU A 43 -11.66 -5.65 -15.59
CA GLU A 43 -12.15 -4.98 -16.81
C GLU A 43 -10.99 -4.47 -17.68
N ARG A 44 -9.96 -3.87 -17.07
CA ARG A 44 -8.76 -3.38 -17.77
C ARG A 44 -7.90 -4.51 -18.33
N ALA A 45 -7.88 -5.68 -17.68
CA ALA A 45 -7.19 -6.86 -18.19
C ALA A 45 -7.87 -7.44 -19.42
N GLY A 46 -9.16 -7.17 -19.63
CA GLY A 46 -9.98 -7.84 -20.64
C GLY A 46 -10.20 -9.33 -20.32
N VAL A 47 -10.05 -9.71 -19.06
CA VAL A 47 -10.22 -11.10 -18.59
C VAL A 47 -11.67 -11.34 -18.20
N SER A 48 -12.23 -12.50 -18.62
CA SER A 48 -13.51 -12.95 -18.07
C SER A 48 -13.34 -13.30 -16.58
N GLY A 49 -14.24 -12.83 -15.73
CA GLY A 49 -14.24 -13.18 -14.31
C GLY A 49 -14.26 -14.69 -14.05
N ASP A 50 -14.84 -15.49 -14.97
CA ASP A 50 -14.89 -16.95 -14.88
C ASP A 50 -13.52 -17.64 -14.97
N LEU A 51 -12.50 -16.92 -15.45
CA LEU A 51 -11.14 -17.42 -15.54
C LEU A 51 -10.31 -17.10 -14.29
N VAL A 52 -10.83 -16.27 -13.39
CA VAL A 52 -10.16 -15.97 -12.12
C VAL A 52 -10.41 -17.12 -11.15
N GLU A 53 -9.34 -17.74 -10.66
CA GLU A 53 -9.44 -18.88 -9.76
C GLU A 53 -9.29 -18.47 -8.31
N GLN A 54 -8.40 -17.52 -8.01
CA GLN A 54 -8.10 -17.09 -6.66
C GLN A 54 -8.02 -15.56 -6.53
N ILE A 55 -8.31 -15.08 -5.34
CA ILE A 55 -8.09 -13.68 -4.95
C ILE A 55 -7.44 -13.58 -3.57
N PHE A 56 -6.37 -12.81 -3.46
CA PHE A 56 -5.70 -12.46 -2.21
C PHE A 56 -5.82 -10.96 -1.96
N MET A 57 -6.45 -10.56 -0.85
CA MET A 57 -6.64 -9.15 -0.52
C MET A 57 -6.13 -8.84 0.88
N GLY A 58 -5.21 -7.88 0.97
CA GLY A 58 -4.76 -7.31 2.23
C GLY A 58 -5.89 -6.53 2.92
N CYS A 59 -6.05 -6.74 4.22
CA CYS A 59 -6.92 -5.97 5.09
C CYS A 59 -6.44 -6.13 6.53
N VAL A 60 -6.08 -5.04 7.18
CA VAL A 60 -5.49 -5.04 8.52
C VAL A 60 -6.53 -4.83 9.61
N LEU A 61 -7.54 -4.02 9.33
CA LEU A 61 -8.60 -3.63 10.26
C LEU A 61 -9.95 -4.26 9.88
N PRO A 62 -10.09 -5.59 10.00
CA PRO A 62 -11.28 -6.30 9.54
C PRO A 62 -12.45 -6.25 10.53
N ALA A 63 -12.25 -5.72 11.74
CA ALA A 63 -13.30 -5.66 12.74
C ALA A 63 -14.54 -4.91 12.21
N GLY A 64 -15.71 -5.50 12.40
CA GLY A 64 -16.98 -4.91 11.93
C GLY A 64 -17.28 -5.06 10.42
N LEU A 65 -16.35 -5.57 9.61
CA LEU A 65 -16.59 -5.80 8.17
C LEU A 65 -17.42 -7.05 7.88
N GLY A 66 -17.55 -7.94 8.84
CA GLY A 66 -18.17 -9.26 8.66
C GLY A 66 -17.16 -10.32 8.25
N GLN A 67 -17.67 -11.50 7.83
CA GLN A 67 -16.81 -12.63 7.49
C GLN A 67 -16.05 -12.41 6.19
N ALA A 68 -14.79 -12.85 6.14
CA ALA A 68 -13.97 -13.00 4.94
C ALA A 68 -13.98 -11.75 4.04
N PRO A 69 -13.38 -10.61 4.44
CA PRO A 69 -13.39 -9.38 3.68
C PRO A 69 -12.95 -9.53 2.21
N ALA A 70 -11.92 -10.33 1.91
CA ALA A 70 -11.50 -10.61 0.54
C ALA A 70 -12.61 -11.28 -0.28
N ARG A 71 -13.38 -12.18 0.33
CA ARG A 71 -14.51 -12.83 -0.33
C ARG A 71 -15.62 -11.83 -0.63
N GLN A 72 -15.90 -10.91 0.28
CA GLN A 72 -16.87 -9.85 0.06
C GLN A 72 -16.45 -8.95 -1.12
N ALA A 73 -15.17 -8.59 -1.18
CA ALA A 73 -14.63 -7.80 -2.30
C ALA A 73 -14.74 -8.54 -3.64
N ALA A 74 -14.45 -9.84 -3.67
CA ALA A 74 -14.59 -10.68 -4.87
C ALA A 74 -16.03 -10.72 -5.38
N VAL A 75 -16.97 -11.03 -4.50
CA VAL A 75 -18.41 -11.10 -4.83
C VAL A 75 -18.94 -9.72 -5.23
N GLY A 76 -18.55 -8.66 -4.49
CA GLY A 76 -18.91 -7.28 -4.80
C GLY A 76 -18.37 -6.80 -6.14
N ALA A 77 -17.23 -7.32 -6.60
CA ALA A 77 -16.66 -7.06 -7.91
C ALA A 77 -17.37 -7.80 -9.04
N GLY A 78 -18.28 -8.72 -8.72
CA GLY A 78 -19.00 -9.54 -9.68
C GLY A 78 -18.24 -10.80 -10.12
N LEU A 79 -17.22 -11.21 -9.37
CA LEU A 79 -16.55 -12.49 -9.63
C LEU A 79 -17.47 -13.69 -9.30
N PRO A 80 -17.30 -14.81 -9.99
CA PRO A 80 -18.05 -16.04 -9.72
C PRO A 80 -17.90 -16.54 -8.29
N LEU A 81 -18.91 -17.21 -7.78
CA LEU A 81 -18.88 -17.79 -6.44
C LEU A 81 -17.86 -18.94 -6.28
N SER A 82 -17.33 -19.45 -7.38
CA SER A 82 -16.26 -20.45 -7.40
C SER A 82 -14.88 -19.89 -7.06
N VAL A 83 -14.67 -18.57 -7.15
CA VAL A 83 -13.36 -17.94 -6.86
C VAL A 83 -13.00 -18.12 -5.39
N GLU A 84 -11.86 -18.71 -5.12
CA GLU A 84 -11.32 -18.85 -3.77
C GLU A 84 -10.75 -17.52 -3.27
N ALA A 85 -11.06 -17.13 -2.03
CA ALA A 85 -10.67 -15.82 -1.52
C ALA A 85 -9.96 -15.93 -0.16
N THR A 86 -8.81 -15.26 -0.05
CA THR A 86 -8.02 -15.19 1.19
C THR A 86 -7.77 -13.74 1.59
N THR A 87 -8.13 -13.40 2.84
CA THR A 87 -7.77 -12.12 3.45
C THR A 87 -6.41 -12.24 4.10
N VAL A 88 -5.50 -11.31 3.78
CA VAL A 88 -4.11 -11.31 4.23
C VAL A 88 -3.89 -10.16 5.21
N ASN A 89 -3.33 -10.44 6.36
CA ASN A 89 -2.84 -9.43 7.29
C ASN A 89 -1.34 -9.63 7.53
N LYS A 90 -0.55 -8.72 7.01
CA LYS A 90 0.87 -8.50 7.28
C LYS A 90 1.09 -7.01 7.53
N MET A 91 0.25 -6.41 8.34
CA MET A 91 0.25 -4.97 8.60
C MET A 91 0.37 -4.15 7.31
N CYS A 92 1.16 -3.09 7.29
CA CYS A 92 1.37 -2.23 6.11
C CYS A 92 1.75 -2.98 4.83
N GLY A 93 2.38 -4.16 4.97
CA GLY A 93 2.81 -5.03 3.87
C GLY A 93 1.73 -5.91 3.24
N SER A 94 0.50 -5.91 3.78
CA SER A 94 -0.55 -6.88 3.40
C SER A 94 -0.82 -6.91 1.90
N GLY A 95 -0.95 -5.75 1.25
CA GLY A 95 -1.24 -5.67 -0.19
C GLY A 95 -0.08 -6.19 -1.06
N MET A 96 1.18 -5.93 -0.69
CA MET A 96 2.33 -6.49 -1.40
C MET A 96 2.51 -7.97 -1.08
N GLN A 97 2.24 -8.40 0.16
CA GLN A 97 2.26 -9.81 0.52
C GLN A 97 1.22 -10.61 -0.28
N ALA A 98 0.05 -10.04 -0.53
CA ALA A 98 -0.94 -10.64 -1.42
C ALA A 98 -0.39 -10.85 -2.85
N ALA A 99 0.34 -9.86 -3.39
CA ALA A 99 0.99 -10.00 -4.70
C ALA A 99 2.13 -11.03 -4.67
N ILE A 100 2.90 -11.12 -3.58
CA ILE A 100 3.94 -12.16 -3.38
C ILE A 100 3.30 -13.54 -3.35
N MET A 101 2.21 -13.73 -2.59
CA MET A 101 1.49 -15.00 -2.52
C MET A 101 0.92 -15.41 -3.88
N ALA A 102 0.38 -14.44 -4.63
CA ALA A 102 -0.11 -14.69 -5.99
C ALA A 102 1.02 -15.12 -6.92
N HIS A 103 2.18 -14.43 -6.87
CA HIS A 103 3.37 -14.82 -7.63
C HIS A 103 3.78 -16.27 -7.32
N ASP A 104 3.89 -16.63 -6.04
CA ASP A 104 4.37 -17.94 -5.63
C ASP A 104 3.35 -19.05 -6.00
N ALA A 105 2.05 -18.79 -5.85
CA ALA A 105 0.99 -19.72 -6.25
C ALA A 105 0.97 -19.94 -7.79
N LEU A 106 1.13 -18.88 -8.57
CA LEU A 106 1.22 -18.96 -10.03
C LEU A 106 2.49 -19.71 -10.48
N ALA A 107 3.64 -19.42 -9.86
CA ALA A 107 4.89 -20.11 -10.15
C ALA A 107 4.84 -21.60 -9.79
N ALA A 108 4.12 -21.96 -8.72
CA ALA A 108 3.87 -23.34 -8.32
C ALA A 108 2.82 -24.05 -9.20
N GLY A 109 2.10 -23.33 -10.05
CA GLY A 109 1.04 -23.89 -10.89
C GLY A 109 -0.27 -24.18 -10.15
N SER A 110 -0.47 -23.57 -8.96
CA SER A 110 -1.69 -23.77 -8.16
C SER A 110 -2.93 -23.12 -8.78
N ALA A 111 -2.73 -22.11 -9.63
CA ALA A 111 -3.77 -21.41 -10.38
C ALA A 111 -3.19 -20.84 -11.68
N GLU A 112 -4.05 -20.42 -12.60
CA GLU A 112 -3.64 -19.74 -13.82
C GLU A 112 -3.83 -18.22 -13.76
N ILE A 113 -4.91 -17.74 -13.15
CA ILE A 113 -5.19 -16.30 -13.01
C ILE A 113 -5.55 -15.99 -11.56
N ILE A 114 -4.81 -15.07 -10.95
CA ILE A 114 -5.01 -14.63 -9.58
C ILE A 114 -5.17 -13.11 -9.54
N VAL A 115 -6.14 -12.63 -8.76
CA VAL A 115 -6.22 -11.23 -8.40
C VAL A 115 -5.51 -11.04 -7.05
N ALA A 116 -4.61 -10.07 -6.96
CA ALA A 116 -3.92 -9.74 -5.74
C ALA A 116 -4.04 -8.25 -5.43
N GLY A 117 -4.27 -7.90 -4.18
CA GLY A 117 -4.43 -6.49 -3.85
C GLY A 117 -4.53 -6.23 -2.36
N GLY A 118 -5.16 -5.12 -2.03
CA GLY A 118 -5.47 -4.78 -0.65
C GLY A 118 -6.50 -3.65 -0.59
N MET A 119 -7.14 -3.56 0.56
CA MET A 119 -8.21 -2.63 0.85
C MET A 119 -8.17 -2.24 2.31
N GLU A 120 -8.47 -1.00 2.62
CA GLU A 120 -8.59 -0.51 3.98
C GLU A 120 -9.56 0.64 4.07
N SER A 121 -10.35 0.69 5.12
CA SER A 121 -11.04 1.89 5.56
C SER A 121 -10.71 2.12 7.02
N MET A 122 -9.68 2.90 7.26
CA MET A 122 -9.25 3.24 8.62
C MET A 122 -10.31 4.13 9.30
N THR A 123 -11.03 4.92 8.51
CA THR A 123 -12.16 5.74 8.99
C THR A 123 -13.25 4.89 9.64
N ASN A 124 -13.51 3.71 9.11
CA ASN A 124 -14.61 2.84 9.58
C ASN A 124 -14.14 1.76 10.57
N ALA A 125 -12.89 1.79 11.03
CA ALA A 125 -12.40 0.90 12.08
C ALA A 125 -13.18 1.18 13.39
N PRO A 126 -13.81 0.18 14.01
CA PRO A 126 -14.68 0.40 15.15
C PRO A 126 -13.90 0.50 16.47
N TYR A 127 -14.55 1.06 17.49
CA TYR A 127 -14.10 0.93 18.86
C TYR A 127 -14.51 -0.43 19.44
N LEU A 128 -13.67 -1.02 20.28
CA LEU A 128 -13.82 -2.34 20.87
C LEU A 128 -14.08 -2.27 22.36
N LEU A 129 -14.93 -3.16 22.84
CA LEU A 129 -15.18 -3.41 24.26
C LEU A 129 -14.60 -4.80 24.61
N THR A 130 -13.32 -4.86 24.92
CA THR A 130 -12.54 -6.11 25.00
C THR A 130 -12.95 -7.04 26.14
N LYS A 131 -13.54 -6.50 27.22
CA LYS A 131 -13.93 -7.27 28.43
C LYS A 131 -15.41 -7.71 28.44
N HIS A 132 -16.24 -7.23 27.50
CA HIS A 132 -17.69 -7.41 27.58
C HIS A 132 -18.18 -8.85 27.34
N ARG A 133 -17.41 -9.70 26.66
CA ARG A 133 -17.79 -11.11 26.47
C ARG A 133 -17.88 -11.89 27.79
N SER A 134 -17.06 -11.58 28.78
CA SER A 134 -17.10 -12.16 30.13
C SER A 134 -17.95 -11.35 31.10
N GLY A 135 -18.61 -10.29 30.64
CA GLY A 135 -19.42 -9.36 31.42
C GLY A 135 -18.59 -8.27 32.10
N ALA A 136 -19.01 -7.03 31.93
CA ALA A 136 -18.49 -5.88 32.69
C ALA A 136 -19.17 -5.90 34.08
N ARG A 137 -18.49 -6.41 35.12
CA ARG A 137 -19.11 -6.71 36.41
C ARG A 137 -19.34 -5.45 37.26
N ILE A 138 -18.28 -4.75 37.63
CA ILE A 138 -18.35 -3.57 38.52
C ILE A 138 -17.21 -2.60 38.16
N GLY A 139 -17.51 -1.31 38.22
CA GLY A 139 -16.55 -0.24 37.87
C GLY A 139 -16.66 0.20 36.42
N HIS A 140 -15.78 1.13 36.04
CA HIS A 140 -15.69 1.67 34.67
C HIS A 140 -15.03 0.67 33.73
N ASP A 141 -15.44 0.66 32.45
CA ASP A 141 -14.75 -0.03 31.38
C ASP A 141 -14.20 0.97 30.35
N GLN A 142 -13.27 0.52 29.50
CA GLN A 142 -12.63 1.33 28.48
C GLN A 142 -13.00 0.83 27.10
N MET A 143 -13.30 1.76 26.19
CA MET A 143 -13.37 1.49 24.77
C MET A 143 -11.97 1.66 24.17
N MET A 144 -11.53 0.67 23.37
CA MET A 144 -10.27 0.66 22.68
C MET A 144 -10.51 1.00 21.20
N ASP A 145 -9.77 1.96 20.66
CA ASP A 145 -9.77 2.22 19.22
C ASP A 145 -9.05 1.08 18.51
N SER A 146 -9.76 0.30 17.69
CA SER A 146 -9.15 -0.82 16.96
C SER A 146 -8.12 -0.36 15.92
N MET A 147 -8.25 0.83 15.37
CA MET A 147 -7.27 1.39 14.46
C MET A 147 -5.92 1.62 15.17
N TYR A 148 -5.95 2.10 16.41
CA TYR A 148 -4.74 2.25 17.22
C TYR A 148 -4.21 0.89 17.68
N LEU A 149 -5.06 0.09 18.32
CA LEU A 149 -4.68 -1.18 18.95
C LEU A 149 -4.10 -2.19 17.94
N ASP A 150 -4.78 -2.35 16.79
CA ASP A 150 -4.45 -3.38 15.81
C ASP A 150 -3.62 -2.85 14.64
N GLY A 151 -3.48 -1.51 14.48
CA GLY A 151 -2.86 -0.90 13.32
C GLY A 151 -1.68 0.04 13.59
N LEU A 152 -1.70 0.80 14.67
CA LEU A 152 -0.76 1.92 14.89
C LEU A 152 0.05 1.83 16.17
N GLU A 153 -0.36 1.01 17.13
CA GLU A 153 0.33 0.76 18.40
C GLU A 153 1.22 -0.49 18.28
N ASP A 154 2.39 -0.44 18.92
CA ASP A 154 3.29 -1.57 18.93
C ASP A 154 2.79 -2.70 19.85
N ALA A 155 2.74 -3.91 19.32
CA ALA A 155 2.26 -5.07 20.06
C ALA A 155 3.24 -5.54 21.16
N TYR A 156 4.51 -5.17 21.07
CA TYR A 156 5.58 -5.60 21.98
C TYR A 156 5.87 -4.56 23.05
N THR A 157 5.51 -3.30 22.81
CA THR A 157 5.65 -2.17 23.73
C THR A 157 4.30 -1.44 23.81
N PRO A 158 3.31 -1.98 24.54
CA PRO A 158 1.98 -1.39 24.62
C PRO A 158 2.00 0.10 24.99
N GLY A 159 1.19 0.89 24.32
CA GLY A 159 1.14 2.35 24.45
C GLY A 159 2.16 3.12 23.61
N LYS A 160 3.13 2.44 22.98
CA LYS A 160 4.09 3.10 22.08
C LYS A 160 3.59 3.06 20.64
N LEU A 161 3.31 4.22 20.08
CA LEU A 161 2.86 4.37 18.69
C LEU A 161 4.04 4.29 17.71
N MET A 162 3.76 3.88 16.47
CA MET A 162 4.76 3.74 15.40
C MET A 162 5.60 5.00 15.19
N GLY A 163 5.00 6.19 15.35
CA GLY A 163 5.72 7.46 15.21
C GLY A 163 6.79 7.70 16.28
N ALA A 164 6.67 7.13 17.47
CA ALA A 164 7.71 7.23 18.49
C ALA A 164 8.99 6.47 18.09
N PHE A 165 8.87 5.34 17.38
CA PHE A 165 10.02 4.64 16.80
C PHE A 165 10.60 5.38 15.59
N ALA A 166 9.75 6.12 14.86
CA ALA A 166 10.24 6.99 13.79
C ALA A 166 11.08 8.15 14.31
N GLU A 167 10.75 8.72 15.50
CA GLU A 167 11.60 9.69 16.22
C GLU A 167 12.96 9.06 16.58
N ASP A 168 12.97 7.85 17.13
CA ASP A 168 14.20 7.13 17.48
C ASP A 168 15.09 6.93 16.23
N SER A 169 14.48 6.61 15.09
CA SER A 169 15.19 6.46 13.83
C SER A 169 15.71 7.78 13.27
N ALA A 170 14.90 8.85 13.34
CA ALA A 170 15.32 10.18 12.92
C ALA A 170 16.55 10.64 13.72
N ALA A 171 16.55 10.41 15.03
CA ALA A 171 17.68 10.71 15.90
C ALA A 171 18.93 9.89 15.53
N THR A 172 18.78 8.59 15.28
CA THR A 172 19.88 7.68 14.91
C THR A 172 20.54 8.10 13.60
N TYR A 173 19.74 8.45 12.59
CA TYR A 173 20.21 8.89 11.27
C TYR A 173 20.50 10.39 11.19
N GLN A 174 20.32 11.12 12.29
CA GLN A 174 20.54 12.56 12.39
C GLN A 174 19.69 13.38 11.39
N PHE A 175 18.49 12.91 11.10
CA PHE A 175 17.52 13.67 10.33
C PHE A 175 16.77 14.67 11.23
N GLY A 176 17.17 15.93 11.17
CA GLY A 176 16.49 17.01 11.86
C GLY A 176 15.10 17.30 11.28
N ARG A 177 14.30 18.03 12.07
CA ARG A 177 12.94 18.46 11.70
C ARG A 177 12.91 19.15 10.32
N GLU A 178 13.82 20.07 10.07
CA GLU A 178 13.89 20.84 8.81
C GLU A 178 14.11 19.94 7.61
N ALA A 179 14.96 18.92 7.72
CA ALA A 179 15.21 17.98 6.63
C ALA A 179 13.96 17.11 6.31
N MET A 180 13.26 16.63 7.36
CA MET A 180 12.04 15.85 7.21
C MET A 180 10.88 16.69 6.62
N ASP A 181 10.76 17.94 7.05
CA ASP A 181 9.76 18.87 6.51
C ASP A 181 10.08 19.25 5.05
N ALA A 182 11.34 19.47 4.71
CA ALA A 182 11.76 19.73 3.32
C ALA A 182 11.41 18.53 2.41
N TYR A 183 11.64 17.31 2.88
CA TYR A 183 11.24 16.09 2.19
C TYR A 183 9.72 16.04 1.97
N ALA A 184 8.93 16.31 3.02
CA ALA A 184 7.48 16.33 2.96
C ALA A 184 6.93 17.41 2.01
N VAL A 185 7.51 18.61 2.01
CA VAL A 185 7.16 19.70 1.08
C VAL A 185 7.44 19.28 -0.37
N ALA A 186 8.61 18.70 -0.64
CA ALA A 186 8.96 18.21 -1.97
C ALA A 186 8.01 17.08 -2.43
N GLY A 187 7.69 16.14 -1.52
CA GLY A 187 6.73 15.07 -1.76
C GLY A 187 5.32 15.60 -2.07
N LEU A 188 4.87 16.59 -1.30
CA LEU A 188 3.57 17.24 -1.54
C LEU A 188 3.52 17.93 -2.91
N ALA A 189 4.57 18.65 -3.28
CA ALA A 189 4.65 19.30 -4.58
C ALA A 189 4.60 18.30 -5.74
N LYS A 190 5.30 17.16 -5.61
CA LYS A 190 5.22 16.05 -6.58
C LYS A 190 3.79 15.49 -6.67
N ALA A 191 3.12 15.26 -5.54
CA ALA A 191 1.76 14.73 -5.50
C ALA A 191 0.72 15.70 -6.09
N GLN A 192 0.80 16.99 -5.73
CA GLN A 192 -0.07 18.03 -6.28
C GLN A 192 0.07 18.13 -7.81
N LYS A 193 1.31 18.12 -8.30
CA LYS A 193 1.60 18.08 -9.74
C LYS A 193 1.02 16.83 -10.38
N ALA A 194 1.20 15.66 -9.79
CA ALA A 194 0.70 14.40 -10.34
C ALA A 194 -0.83 14.38 -10.44
N VAL A 195 -1.54 14.84 -9.39
CA VAL A 195 -3.02 14.95 -9.40
C VAL A 195 -3.49 15.93 -10.47
N THR A 196 -2.90 17.13 -10.53
CA THR A 196 -3.37 18.19 -11.46
C THR A 196 -2.99 17.93 -12.92
N SER A 197 -1.91 17.21 -13.17
CA SER A 197 -1.50 16.83 -14.54
C SER A 197 -2.16 15.56 -15.07
N GLY A 198 -2.93 14.83 -14.22
CA GLY A 198 -3.55 13.58 -14.59
C GLY A 198 -2.58 12.39 -14.62
N ALA A 199 -1.41 12.48 -13.97
CA ALA A 199 -0.42 11.40 -13.94
C ALA A 199 -0.96 10.09 -13.34
N PHE A 200 -2.01 10.17 -12.49
CA PHE A 200 -2.67 9.01 -11.88
C PHE A 200 -3.87 8.48 -12.69
N ALA A 201 -4.21 9.09 -13.85
CA ALA A 201 -5.40 8.70 -14.60
C ALA A 201 -5.39 7.24 -15.08
N ALA A 202 -4.20 6.68 -15.37
CA ALA A 202 -4.06 5.29 -15.81
C ALA A 202 -4.31 4.29 -14.68
N GLU A 203 -4.08 4.66 -13.43
CA GLU A 203 -4.20 3.75 -12.28
C GLU A 203 -5.51 3.93 -11.51
N ILE A 204 -6.05 5.16 -11.41
CA ILE A 204 -7.25 5.44 -10.62
C ILE A 204 -8.52 4.92 -11.33
N THR A 205 -9.40 4.32 -10.52
CA THR A 205 -10.81 4.07 -10.86
C THR A 205 -11.69 4.85 -9.88
N PRO A 206 -12.70 5.61 -10.38
CA PRO A 206 -13.57 6.39 -9.51
C PRO A 206 -14.38 5.51 -8.56
N VAL A 207 -14.65 6.04 -7.37
CA VAL A 207 -15.53 5.43 -6.37
C VAL A 207 -16.83 6.22 -6.29
N THR A 208 -17.93 5.53 -6.43
CA THR A 208 -19.28 6.14 -6.26
C THR A 208 -19.77 5.87 -4.84
N ILE A 209 -20.09 6.93 -4.12
CA ILE A 209 -20.57 6.88 -2.73
C ILE A 209 -21.98 7.44 -2.67
N THR A 210 -22.88 6.68 -2.06
CA THR A 210 -24.23 7.16 -1.77
C THR A 210 -24.26 7.78 -0.38
N THR A 211 -24.53 9.08 -0.32
CA THR A 211 -24.67 9.83 0.91
C THR A 211 -26.13 10.26 1.13
N ARG A 212 -26.43 10.81 2.30
CA ARG A 212 -27.76 11.42 2.55
C ARG A 212 -28.07 12.61 1.62
N LYS A 213 -27.04 13.22 1.02
CA LYS A 213 -27.16 14.37 0.10
C LYS A 213 -27.26 13.95 -1.36
N GLY A 214 -27.11 12.67 -1.67
CA GLY A 214 -27.13 12.14 -3.01
C GLY A 214 -25.96 11.24 -3.32
N VAL A 215 -25.73 10.99 -4.60
CA VAL A 215 -24.63 10.17 -5.11
C VAL A 215 -23.46 11.09 -5.46
N GLU A 216 -22.29 10.79 -4.91
CA GLU A 216 -21.04 11.52 -5.17
C GLU A 216 -20.03 10.58 -5.81
N THR A 217 -19.25 11.09 -6.77
CA THR A 217 -18.16 10.32 -7.39
C THR A 217 -16.82 10.93 -7.01
N VAL A 218 -15.99 10.14 -6.32
CA VAL A 218 -14.62 10.52 -5.94
C VAL A 218 -13.67 9.95 -6.98
N SER A 219 -12.89 10.80 -7.65
CA SER A 219 -12.01 10.43 -8.76
C SER A 219 -10.57 10.91 -8.62
N GLN A 220 -10.24 11.60 -7.54
CA GLN A 220 -8.91 12.15 -7.28
C GLN A 220 -8.48 11.88 -5.85
N ASP A 221 -7.17 11.75 -5.64
CA ASP A 221 -6.59 11.67 -4.30
C ASP A 221 -6.88 12.95 -3.53
N GLU A 222 -7.42 12.81 -2.34
CA GLU A 222 -7.99 13.91 -1.58
C GLU A 222 -6.93 14.80 -0.90
N GLN A 223 -5.95 14.17 -0.25
CA GLN A 223 -5.01 14.85 0.64
C GLN A 223 -4.12 15.88 -0.08
N PRO A 224 -3.52 15.61 -1.25
CA PRO A 224 -2.68 16.59 -1.92
C PRO A 224 -3.41 17.90 -2.24
N LEU A 225 -4.70 17.82 -2.54
CA LEU A 225 -5.52 18.99 -2.91
C LEU A 225 -5.91 19.86 -1.70
N LYS A 226 -5.89 19.28 -0.49
CA LYS A 226 -6.23 19.98 0.77
C LYS A 226 -5.01 20.49 1.52
N ALA A 227 -3.81 19.95 1.23
CA ALA A 227 -2.60 20.27 1.96
C ALA A 227 -2.00 21.61 1.49
N ASP A 228 -1.48 22.36 2.46
CA ASP A 228 -0.80 23.64 2.26
C ASP A 228 0.66 23.53 2.71
N ALA A 229 1.59 23.58 1.76
CA ALA A 229 3.02 23.44 2.00
C ALA A 229 3.56 24.51 2.99
N ALA A 230 3.00 25.73 2.99
CA ALA A 230 3.43 26.82 3.89
C ALA A 230 3.14 26.52 5.38
N LYS A 231 2.18 25.62 5.64
CA LYS A 231 1.84 25.23 7.02
C LYS A 231 2.77 24.14 7.58
N ILE A 232 3.44 23.37 6.75
CA ILE A 232 4.25 22.21 7.17
C ILE A 232 5.28 22.58 8.26
N PRO A 233 6.11 23.64 8.11
CA PRO A 233 7.09 23.99 9.13
C PRO A 233 6.48 24.45 10.45
N THR A 234 5.20 24.86 10.46
CA THR A 234 4.52 25.39 11.66
C THR A 234 3.79 24.32 12.48
N LEU A 235 3.74 23.07 11.98
CA LEU A 235 3.07 21.97 12.66
C LEU A 235 3.80 21.58 13.95
N ARG A 236 3.01 21.20 14.96
CA ARG A 236 3.57 20.69 16.21
C ARG A 236 4.03 19.24 16.05
N PRO A 237 5.07 18.82 16.78
CA PRO A 237 5.42 17.40 16.88
C PRO A 237 4.22 16.57 17.34
N ALA A 238 4.07 15.37 16.78
CA ALA A 238 2.90 14.52 17.02
C ALA A 238 3.13 13.42 18.06
N PHE A 239 4.38 12.99 18.27
CA PHE A 239 4.68 11.79 19.06
C PHE A 239 5.57 12.07 20.27
N SER A 240 6.31 13.15 20.29
CA SER A 240 7.06 13.61 21.45
C SER A 240 7.07 15.14 21.51
N ARG A 241 7.21 15.71 22.72
CA ARG A 241 7.14 17.17 22.91
C ARG A 241 8.21 17.91 22.12
N ASP A 242 9.41 17.38 22.09
CA ASP A 242 10.60 17.98 21.46
C ASP A 242 11.02 17.21 20.19
N GLY A 243 10.09 16.42 19.58
CA GLY A 243 10.33 15.61 18.42
C GLY A 243 10.30 16.36 17.10
N GLY A 244 10.68 15.66 16.04
CA GLY A 244 10.68 16.15 14.67
C GLY A 244 9.53 15.61 13.80
N ILE A 245 8.88 14.53 14.27
CA ILE A 245 7.81 13.89 13.48
C ILE A 245 6.49 14.65 13.68
N THR A 246 5.87 15.03 12.56
CA THR A 246 4.61 15.79 12.51
C THR A 246 3.58 15.10 11.65
N ALA A 247 2.37 15.61 11.63
CA ALA A 247 1.32 15.11 10.73
C ALA A 247 1.66 15.23 9.23
N ALA A 248 2.58 16.12 8.83
CA ALA A 248 2.94 16.31 7.43
C ALA A 248 4.13 15.45 6.97
N ASN A 249 5.06 15.12 7.87
CA ASN A 249 6.17 14.22 7.59
C ASN A 249 5.90 12.77 8.06
N SER A 250 4.62 12.50 8.41
CA SER A 250 4.01 11.19 8.61
C SER A 250 2.97 10.93 7.52
N SER A 251 2.68 9.67 7.22
CA SER A 251 1.53 9.33 6.39
C SER A 251 0.23 9.65 7.10
N SER A 252 -0.78 10.11 6.36
CA SER A 252 -2.10 10.31 6.91
C SER A 252 -2.86 8.99 7.07
N ILE A 253 -3.73 8.93 8.08
CA ILE A 253 -4.77 7.91 8.22
C ILE A 253 -5.68 8.01 6.99
N SER A 254 -5.91 6.89 6.30
CA SER A 254 -6.50 6.94 4.97
C SER A 254 -7.39 5.74 4.66
N ASP A 255 -8.25 5.92 3.66
CA ASP A 255 -9.11 4.91 3.08
C ASP A 255 -8.72 4.68 1.62
N GLY A 256 -8.75 3.45 1.14
CA GLY A 256 -8.44 3.14 -0.26
C GLY A 256 -8.24 1.65 -0.53
N ALA A 257 -8.15 1.32 -1.81
CA ALA A 257 -7.90 -0.04 -2.28
C ALA A 257 -7.10 -0.04 -3.58
N ALA A 258 -6.39 -1.16 -3.83
CA ALA A 258 -5.68 -1.40 -5.08
C ALA A 258 -5.72 -2.88 -5.41
N ALA A 259 -5.71 -3.22 -6.71
CA ALA A 259 -5.71 -4.58 -7.20
C ALA A 259 -4.85 -4.73 -8.46
N LEU A 260 -4.25 -5.91 -8.59
CA LEU A 260 -3.42 -6.36 -9.70
C LEU A 260 -4.03 -7.67 -10.22
N VAL A 261 -4.09 -7.84 -11.54
CA VAL A 261 -4.40 -9.14 -12.15
C VAL A 261 -3.08 -9.77 -12.60
N MET A 262 -2.81 -10.97 -12.11
CA MET A 262 -1.54 -11.67 -12.27
C MET A 262 -1.74 -13.06 -12.89
N THR A 263 -0.80 -13.46 -13.73
CA THR A 263 -0.81 -14.76 -14.40
C THR A 263 0.61 -15.15 -14.83
N ARG A 264 0.81 -16.36 -15.37
CA ARG A 264 2.05 -16.71 -16.05
C ARG A 264 2.09 -16.13 -17.47
N GLU A 265 3.27 -15.83 -17.98
CA GLU A 265 3.46 -15.24 -19.30
C GLU A 265 2.88 -16.14 -20.42
N SER A 266 3.04 -17.46 -20.30
CA SER A 266 2.46 -18.42 -21.25
C SER A 266 0.93 -18.37 -21.29
N VAL A 267 0.29 -18.22 -20.13
CA VAL A 267 -1.17 -18.09 -20.01
C VAL A 267 -1.63 -16.76 -20.60
N ALA A 268 -0.94 -15.66 -20.27
CA ALA A 268 -1.24 -14.35 -20.84
C ALA A 268 -1.20 -14.38 -22.37
N LYS A 269 -0.14 -14.97 -22.96
CA LYS A 269 -0.01 -15.14 -24.42
C LYS A 269 -1.10 -16.03 -25.00
N ARG A 270 -1.42 -17.16 -24.34
CA ARG A 270 -2.48 -18.08 -24.76
C ARG A 270 -3.85 -17.40 -24.81
N LEU A 271 -4.13 -16.51 -23.88
CA LEU A 271 -5.41 -15.83 -23.76
C LEU A 271 -5.42 -14.45 -24.46
N GLY A 272 -4.30 -14.02 -25.06
CA GLY A 272 -4.20 -12.73 -25.73
C GLY A 272 -4.30 -11.53 -24.77
N LEU A 273 -3.90 -11.71 -23.49
CA LEU A 273 -3.95 -10.65 -22.50
C LEU A 273 -2.77 -9.69 -22.65
N PRO A 274 -2.93 -8.41 -22.30
CA PRO A 274 -1.82 -7.48 -22.27
C PRO A 274 -0.81 -7.92 -21.20
N ILE A 275 0.47 -7.80 -21.47
CA ILE A 275 1.52 -7.99 -20.49
C ILE A 275 2.07 -6.62 -20.15
N VAL A 276 1.81 -6.16 -18.94
CA VAL A 276 2.20 -4.82 -18.50
C VAL A 276 3.59 -4.83 -17.87
N ALA A 277 3.82 -5.78 -16.95
CA ALA A 277 5.10 -5.93 -16.26
C ALA A 277 5.35 -7.39 -15.88
N ARG A 278 6.63 -7.78 -15.79
CA ARG A 278 7.07 -9.02 -15.15
C ARG A 278 7.40 -8.76 -13.69
N VAL A 279 7.05 -9.68 -12.83
CA VAL A 279 7.61 -9.74 -11.47
C VAL A 279 8.98 -10.42 -11.58
N VAL A 280 10.05 -9.65 -11.40
CA VAL A 280 11.42 -10.16 -11.56
C VAL A 280 11.89 -10.85 -10.29
N SER A 281 11.58 -10.26 -9.15
CA SER A 281 11.91 -10.81 -7.84
C SER A 281 11.06 -10.19 -6.75
N HIS A 282 11.02 -10.88 -5.61
CA HIS A 282 10.50 -10.31 -4.37
C HIS A 282 11.32 -10.80 -3.17
N ALA A 283 11.25 -10.06 -2.08
CA ALA A 283 11.91 -10.41 -0.83
C ALA A 283 11.15 -9.85 0.37
N ALA A 284 11.36 -10.49 1.50
CA ALA A 284 10.97 -9.98 2.80
C ALA A 284 12.17 -9.92 3.73
N HIS A 285 12.08 -9.06 4.75
CA HIS A 285 13.04 -8.97 5.82
C HIS A 285 12.32 -8.75 7.14
N ALA A 286 12.90 -9.27 8.21
CA ALA A 286 12.44 -9.04 9.57
C ALA A 286 13.67 -8.84 10.49
N HIS A 287 13.51 -7.95 11.47
CA HIS A 287 14.48 -7.68 12.52
C HIS A 287 13.75 -7.14 13.77
N GLU A 288 14.43 -6.46 14.67
CA GLU A 288 13.83 -5.92 15.89
C GLU A 288 12.60 -5.04 15.59
N PRO A 289 11.45 -5.23 16.28
CA PRO A 289 10.21 -4.49 16.03
C PRO A 289 10.38 -2.98 15.99
N GLY A 290 11.16 -2.42 16.91
CA GLY A 290 11.40 -0.97 17.00
C GLY A 290 12.18 -0.38 15.81
N LEU A 291 12.85 -1.22 15.01
CA LEU A 291 13.65 -0.79 13.86
C LEU A 291 12.91 -0.90 12.53
N PHE A 292 11.57 -1.01 12.54
CA PHE A 292 10.76 -1.22 11.33
C PHE A 292 11.05 -0.21 10.21
N THR A 293 11.43 1.02 10.56
CA THR A 293 11.73 2.09 9.58
C THR A 293 12.93 1.78 8.69
N THR A 294 13.87 0.96 9.16
CA THR A 294 15.09 0.56 8.43
C THR A 294 14.92 -0.74 7.65
N ALA A 295 13.88 -1.52 7.95
CA ALA A 295 13.63 -2.84 7.36
C ALA A 295 13.50 -2.84 5.80
N PRO A 296 13.01 -1.78 5.14
CA PRO A 296 13.00 -1.70 3.67
C PRO A 296 14.38 -1.87 3.04
N VAL A 297 15.44 -1.33 3.64
CA VAL A 297 16.80 -1.39 3.09
C VAL A 297 17.28 -2.83 2.84
N PRO A 298 17.34 -3.72 3.84
CA PRO A 298 17.73 -5.11 3.60
C PRO A 298 16.71 -5.88 2.73
N ALA A 299 15.42 -5.57 2.77
CA ALA A 299 14.43 -6.18 1.87
C ALA A 299 14.72 -5.81 0.40
N MET A 300 14.99 -4.53 0.12
CA MET A 300 15.35 -4.04 -1.21
C MET A 300 16.68 -4.64 -1.69
N ARG A 301 17.71 -4.68 -0.84
CA ARG A 301 19.00 -5.33 -1.17
C ARG A 301 18.81 -6.80 -1.56
N LYS A 302 17.97 -7.54 -0.84
CA LYS A 302 17.65 -8.95 -1.17
C LYS A 302 16.90 -9.06 -2.51
N ALA A 303 15.92 -8.19 -2.76
CA ALA A 303 15.18 -8.20 -4.01
C ALA A 303 16.08 -7.86 -5.21
N LEU A 304 16.92 -6.84 -5.09
CA LEU A 304 17.93 -6.48 -6.09
C LEU A 304 18.90 -7.62 -6.39
N ALA A 305 19.43 -8.25 -5.34
CA ALA A 305 20.34 -9.39 -5.50
C ALA A 305 19.68 -10.57 -6.24
N LYS A 306 18.42 -10.90 -5.91
CA LYS A 306 17.65 -11.93 -6.62
C LYS A 306 17.38 -11.56 -8.09
N ALA A 307 17.14 -10.27 -8.37
CA ALA A 307 16.94 -9.77 -9.73
C ALA A 307 18.25 -9.70 -10.54
N GLY A 308 19.41 -9.76 -9.87
CA GLY A 308 20.70 -9.51 -10.51
C GLY A 308 20.89 -8.03 -10.89
N TRP A 309 20.23 -7.11 -10.18
CA TRP A 309 20.27 -5.67 -10.46
C TRP A 309 21.13 -4.93 -9.43
N ALA A 310 21.89 -3.96 -9.90
CA ALA A 310 22.44 -2.91 -9.05
C ALA A 310 21.38 -1.81 -8.82
N VAL A 311 21.55 -0.96 -7.82
CA VAL A 311 20.68 0.20 -7.57
C VAL A 311 20.64 1.12 -8.78
N ALA A 312 21.78 1.29 -9.47
CA ALA A 312 21.90 2.13 -10.67
C ALA A 312 21.06 1.62 -11.87
N ASP A 313 20.79 0.31 -11.93
CA ASP A 313 19.99 -0.30 -13.01
C ASP A 313 18.50 -0.01 -12.86
N VAL A 314 18.05 0.45 -11.70
CA VAL A 314 16.64 0.73 -11.42
C VAL A 314 16.29 2.14 -11.89
N ASP A 315 15.23 2.24 -12.70
CA ASP A 315 14.76 3.50 -13.22
C ASP A 315 13.96 4.29 -12.20
N LEU A 316 13.04 3.61 -11.47
CA LEU A 316 12.19 4.24 -10.46
C LEU A 316 12.06 3.37 -9.19
N PHE A 317 11.94 4.07 -8.07
CA PHE A 317 11.70 3.48 -6.75
C PHE A 317 10.40 4.02 -6.15
N GLU A 318 9.60 3.13 -5.58
CA GLU A 318 8.47 3.47 -4.71
C GLU A 318 8.74 2.90 -3.32
N VAL A 319 9.12 3.76 -2.39
CA VAL A 319 9.30 3.41 -0.96
C VAL A 319 8.19 4.05 -0.17
N ASN A 320 7.32 3.24 0.43
CA ASN A 320 6.17 3.75 1.16
C ASN A 320 6.59 4.60 2.36
N GLU A 321 6.09 5.80 2.42
CA GLU A 321 6.38 6.79 3.45
C GLU A 321 5.41 6.66 4.63
N ALA A 322 5.49 5.57 5.40
CA ALA A 322 4.79 5.55 6.68
C ALA A 322 5.16 6.79 7.51
N PHE A 323 6.43 7.17 7.40
CA PHE A 323 7.04 8.44 7.82
C PHE A 323 8.07 8.85 6.77
N ALA A 324 8.33 10.13 6.61
CA ALA A 324 9.36 10.64 5.68
C ALA A 324 10.72 9.98 5.94
N VAL A 325 11.07 9.76 7.20
CA VAL A 325 12.33 9.14 7.63
C VAL A 325 12.55 7.75 7.00
N VAL A 326 11.50 6.98 6.72
CA VAL A 326 11.61 5.65 6.09
C VAL A 326 12.22 5.74 4.69
N ALA A 327 11.68 6.63 3.87
CA ALA A 327 12.17 6.83 2.51
C ALA A 327 13.54 7.54 2.50
N MET A 328 13.76 8.48 3.44
CA MET A 328 15.06 9.15 3.61
C MET A 328 16.16 8.16 4.01
N ILE A 329 15.89 7.21 4.90
CA ILE A 329 16.83 6.13 5.26
C ILE A 329 17.14 5.26 4.03
N ALA A 330 16.10 4.82 3.31
CA ALA A 330 16.30 3.99 2.10
C ALA A 330 17.12 4.73 1.04
N GLN A 331 16.86 6.02 0.84
CA GLN A 331 17.61 6.88 -0.06
C GLN A 331 19.09 6.97 0.33
N GLN A 332 19.39 7.25 1.60
CA GLN A 332 20.76 7.37 2.11
C GLN A 332 21.52 6.05 2.05
N GLU A 333 20.91 4.96 2.54
CA GLU A 333 21.55 3.65 2.67
C GLU A 333 21.81 2.93 1.34
N LEU A 334 21.00 3.20 0.33
CA LEU A 334 21.12 2.60 -0.99
C LEU A 334 21.71 3.54 -2.03
N GLY A 335 21.89 4.82 -1.69
CA GLY A 335 22.35 5.83 -2.64
C GLY A 335 21.34 6.07 -3.78
N ILE A 336 20.05 6.06 -3.46
CA ILE A 336 18.99 6.29 -4.45
C ILE A 336 18.98 7.76 -4.85
N ASP A 337 18.99 8.01 -6.17
CA ASP A 337 18.78 9.34 -6.72
C ASP A 337 17.38 9.88 -6.32
N PRO A 338 17.29 11.05 -5.65
CA PRO A 338 16.01 11.62 -5.22
C PRO A 338 15.03 11.88 -6.35
N ASP A 339 15.52 12.05 -7.58
CA ASP A 339 14.67 12.24 -8.77
C ASP A 339 14.05 10.92 -9.28
N LYS A 340 14.53 9.77 -8.77
CA LYS A 340 13.98 8.43 -9.05
C LYS A 340 13.08 7.91 -7.95
N LEU A 341 13.01 8.57 -6.78
CA LEU A 341 12.28 8.12 -5.61
C LEU A 341 10.92 8.83 -5.51
N ASN A 342 9.84 8.04 -5.39
CA ASN A 342 8.47 8.52 -5.17
C ASN A 342 8.14 9.72 -6.08
N VAL A 343 8.34 9.50 -7.38
CA VAL A 343 8.34 10.57 -8.39
C VAL A 343 7.01 11.30 -8.57
N ASN A 344 5.93 10.71 -8.10
CA ASN A 344 4.59 11.29 -8.09
C ASN A 344 4.12 11.64 -6.66
N GLY A 345 5.06 11.76 -5.71
CA GLY A 345 4.78 11.91 -4.30
C GLY A 345 4.54 10.56 -3.62
N GLY A 346 4.70 10.50 -2.31
CA GLY A 346 4.55 9.31 -1.48
C GLY A 346 3.42 9.43 -0.45
N ALA A 347 3.39 8.53 0.50
CA ALA A 347 2.29 8.38 1.45
C ALA A 347 2.14 9.56 2.42
N CYS A 348 3.19 10.35 2.68
CA CYS A 348 3.07 11.59 3.45
C CYS A 348 2.10 12.59 2.78
N ALA A 349 2.03 12.58 1.44
CA ALA A 349 1.14 13.44 0.68
C ALA A 349 -0.14 12.73 0.23
N LEU A 350 -0.07 11.46 -0.18
CA LEU A 350 -1.18 10.71 -0.78
C LEU A 350 -2.02 9.97 0.26
N GLY A 351 -1.41 9.53 1.37
CA GLY A 351 -2.05 8.71 2.38
C GLY A 351 -1.59 7.25 2.41
N HIS A 352 -1.92 6.56 3.51
CA HIS A 352 -1.47 5.19 3.79
C HIS A 352 -2.61 4.31 4.30
N PRO A 353 -3.56 3.89 3.46
CA PRO A 353 -4.53 2.85 3.82
C PRO A 353 -3.75 1.54 3.99
N ILE A 354 -3.49 1.17 5.27
CA ILE A 354 -2.42 0.22 5.62
C ILE A 354 -2.49 -1.11 4.87
N GLY A 355 -3.64 -1.75 4.79
CA GLY A 355 -3.82 -3.02 4.08
C GLY A 355 -3.72 -2.92 2.55
N ALA A 356 -3.95 -1.74 1.98
CA ALA A 356 -3.95 -1.49 0.54
C ALA A 356 -2.59 -1.02 0.00
N SER A 357 -1.78 -0.37 0.84
CA SER A 357 -0.62 0.41 0.40
C SER A 357 0.40 -0.39 -0.39
N GLY A 358 0.65 -1.65 -0.04
CA GLY A 358 1.61 -2.49 -0.78
C GLY A 358 1.22 -2.72 -2.24
N ALA A 359 -0.06 -2.91 -2.53
CA ALA A 359 -0.58 -3.00 -3.89
C ALA A 359 -0.65 -1.62 -4.56
N ARG A 360 -0.99 -0.57 -3.80
CA ARG A 360 -1.05 0.81 -4.30
C ARG A 360 0.30 1.26 -4.85
N ILE A 361 1.40 1.05 -4.13
CA ILE A 361 2.74 1.46 -4.60
C ILE A 361 3.18 0.68 -5.85
N LEU A 362 2.75 -0.57 -6.01
CA LEU A 362 2.98 -1.32 -7.25
C LEU A 362 2.21 -0.72 -8.44
N CYS A 363 0.95 -0.35 -8.25
CA CYS A 363 0.16 0.34 -9.29
C CYS A 363 0.84 1.66 -9.70
N THR A 364 1.23 2.47 -8.72
CA THR A 364 1.87 3.78 -8.95
C THR A 364 3.24 3.62 -9.63
N LEU A 365 4.05 2.64 -9.19
CA LEU A 365 5.35 2.36 -9.80
C LEU A 365 5.23 1.98 -11.27
N ILE A 366 4.33 1.04 -11.59
CA ILE A 366 4.11 0.58 -12.96
C ILE A 366 3.60 1.73 -13.84
N SER A 367 2.61 2.48 -13.36
CA SER A 367 2.06 3.65 -14.08
C SER A 367 3.13 4.72 -14.32
N ALA A 368 3.97 5.02 -13.31
CA ALA A 368 5.04 5.99 -13.42
C ALA A 368 6.14 5.55 -14.40
N LEU A 369 6.51 4.27 -14.41
CA LEU A 369 7.46 3.70 -15.38
C LEU A 369 6.93 3.85 -16.81
N GLN A 370 5.67 3.50 -17.06
CA GLN A 370 5.02 3.65 -18.36
C GLN A 370 5.03 5.11 -18.83
N ALA A 371 4.63 6.04 -17.96
CA ALA A 371 4.52 7.45 -18.29
C ALA A 371 5.88 8.12 -18.54
N ARG A 372 6.97 7.59 -17.95
CA ARG A 372 8.32 8.16 -18.04
C ARG A 372 9.26 7.40 -18.99
N GLY A 373 8.80 6.32 -19.60
CA GLY A 373 9.61 5.48 -20.51
C GLY A 373 10.70 4.68 -19.77
N GLY A 374 10.57 4.49 -18.46
CA GLY A 374 11.41 3.59 -17.66
C GLY A 374 10.96 2.15 -17.80
N LYS A 375 11.81 1.21 -17.41
CA LYS A 375 11.52 -0.24 -17.48
C LYS A 375 11.60 -0.94 -16.14
N LYS A 376 12.63 -0.67 -15.35
CA LYS A 376 12.95 -1.38 -14.12
C LYS A 376 12.49 -0.59 -12.90
N GLY A 377 11.66 -1.20 -12.09
CA GLY A 377 11.16 -0.58 -10.88
C GLY A 377 11.32 -1.45 -9.64
N LEU A 378 11.48 -0.82 -8.49
CA LEU A 378 11.54 -1.49 -7.19
C LEU A 378 10.61 -0.80 -6.21
N ALA A 379 9.62 -1.54 -5.71
CA ALA A 379 8.75 -1.08 -4.65
C ALA A 379 9.11 -1.74 -3.32
N SER A 380 9.01 -1.00 -2.21
CA SER A 380 9.19 -1.53 -0.86
C SER A 380 8.39 -0.76 0.16
N LEU A 381 8.05 -1.43 1.27
CA LEU A 381 7.42 -0.77 2.41
C LEU A 381 7.84 -1.40 3.71
N CYS A 382 7.95 -0.55 4.74
CA CYS A 382 8.14 -0.97 6.12
C CYS A 382 6.82 -1.53 6.68
N ILE A 383 6.95 -2.34 7.70
CA ILE A 383 5.84 -3.07 8.31
C ILE A 383 6.01 -2.99 9.83
N GLY A 384 4.97 -2.58 10.54
CA GLY A 384 4.95 -2.62 11.99
C GLY A 384 5.28 -4.03 12.50
N GLY A 385 6.08 -4.13 13.56
CA GLY A 385 6.65 -5.38 14.03
C GLY A 385 8.06 -5.68 13.51
N GLY A 386 8.73 -4.71 12.83
CA GLY A 386 10.12 -4.83 12.42
C GLY A 386 10.34 -5.52 11.07
N GLU A 387 9.34 -5.51 10.21
CA GLU A 387 9.44 -6.19 8.91
C GLU A 387 9.43 -5.23 7.71
N ALA A 388 9.71 -5.76 6.54
CA ALA A 388 9.51 -5.13 5.24
C ALA A 388 9.29 -6.16 4.13
N THR A 389 8.62 -5.74 3.06
CA THR A 389 8.58 -6.45 1.78
C THR A 389 9.13 -5.56 0.67
N ALA A 390 9.69 -6.18 -0.36
CA ALA A 390 10.14 -5.52 -1.58
C ALA A 390 9.81 -6.37 -2.81
N MET A 391 9.46 -5.72 -3.92
CA MET A 391 9.17 -6.37 -5.19
C MET A 391 9.79 -5.58 -6.35
N ALA A 392 10.56 -6.27 -7.18
CA ALA A 392 11.15 -5.76 -8.41
C ALA A 392 10.26 -6.14 -9.59
N VAL A 393 9.95 -5.16 -10.43
CA VAL A 393 9.14 -5.33 -11.64
C VAL A 393 9.86 -4.76 -12.86
N GLU A 394 9.63 -5.35 -14.02
CA GLU A 394 10.16 -4.88 -15.30
C GLU A 394 9.05 -4.76 -16.33
N LEU A 395 8.90 -3.59 -16.96
CA LEU A 395 7.96 -3.39 -18.07
C LEU A 395 8.37 -4.20 -19.30
N VAL A 396 7.39 -4.73 -20.00
CA VAL A 396 7.59 -5.59 -21.19
C VAL A 396 7.40 -4.80 -22.47
#